data_ef99e99ec1f14f75f65ff3c7f84c9a05
#
_entry.id   ef99e99ec1f14f75f65ff3c7f84c9a05
#
_cell.length_a   1.000
_cell.length_b   1.000
_cell.length_c   1.000
_cell.angle_alpha   90.00
_cell.angle_beta   90.00
_cell.angle_gamma   90.00
#
_symmetry.space_group_name_H-M   'P 1'
#
loop_
_entity.id
_entity.type
_entity.pdbx_description
1 polymer ?
#
loop_
_entity_poly.entity_id
_entity_poly.type
_entity_poly.pdbx_seq_one_letter_code
_entity_poly.pdbx_strand_id
1 'polypeptide(L)'
;MEKPQLVNFIAKVLEDAGFRVYKNFKTSQQVIDIYAILPTSIGDFGVVCACKNYDKEWEVGIDVLKEMEIIGKQLKASKVAIITSSSFSSQAQRYGEEKKMKLVDRTNLVALAKRYSEKIQNEKEPARLDRKVEEAPKSYEINAEDIENPYQSPEYEPAYNPYDDYDDYESDMEYYESQVGGIDLSGYSEYDDELYR
;
A
#
# COMPACT_ATOMS: atom_id res chain seq x y z
N MET A 1 -4.39 -23.06 -17.89
CA MET A 1 -3.31 -22.36 -17.10
C MET A 1 -3.16 -23.16 -15.83
N GLU A 2 -1.95 -23.55 -15.45
CA GLU A 2 -1.70 -24.30 -14.21
C GLU A 2 -1.67 -23.37 -12.99
N LYS A 3 -1.89 -23.94 -11.77
CA LYS A 3 -1.88 -23.15 -10.52
C LYS A 3 -0.60 -22.32 -10.34
N PRO A 4 0.62 -22.83 -10.60
CA PRO A 4 1.84 -22.03 -10.49
C PRO A 4 1.89 -20.84 -11.46
N GLN A 5 1.32 -20.98 -12.67
CA GLN A 5 1.22 -19.89 -13.64
C GLN A 5 0.27 -18.79 -13.15
N LEU A 6 -0.86 -19.19 -12.57
CA LEU A 6 -1.81 -18.24 -11.95
C LEU A 6 -1.15 -17.45 -10.81
N VAL A 7 -0.47 -18.16 -9.89
CA VAL A 7 0.24 -17.54 -8.77
C VAL A 7 1.31 -16.56 -9.29
N ASN A 8 2.13 -16.96 -10.27
CA ASN A 8 3.16 -16.11 -10.84
C ASN A 8 2.58 -14.87 -11.54
N PHE A 9 1.47 -15.04 -12.26
CA PHE A 9 0.78 -13.92 -12.91
C PHE A 9 0.28 -12.89 -11.88
N ILE A 10 -0.43 -13.33 -10.84
CA ILE A 10 -0.95 -12.45 -9.79
C ILE A 10 0.20 -11.80 -9.01
N ALA A 11 1.26 -12.55 -8.69
CA ALA A 11 2.44 -12.00 -8.04
C ALA A 11 3.04 -10.85 -8.86
N LYS A 12 3.21 -11.04 -10.18
CA LYS A 12 3.75 -10.02 -11.07
C LYS A 12 2.87 -8.77 -11.13
N VAL A 13 1.55 -8.92 -11.20
CA VAL A 13 0.60 -7.80 -11.16
C VAL A 13 0.73 -7.00 -9.86
N LEU A 14 0.91 -7.67 -8.72
CA LEU A 14 1.10 -7.02 -7.43
C LEU A 14 2.47 -6.33 -7.31
N GLU A 15 3.55 -6.99 -7.79
CA GLU A 15 4.89 -6.39 -7.85
C GLU A 15 4.89 -5.10 -8.68
N ASP A 16 4.27 -5.11 -9.85
CA ASP A 16 4.15 -3.93 -10.73
C ASP A 16 3.23 -2.84 -10.17
N ALA A 17 2.41 -3.18 -9.18
CA ALA A 17 1.64 -2.23 -8.37
C ALA A 17 2.40 -1.71 -7.13
N GLY A 18 3.68 -2.10 -6.96
CA GLY A 18 4.55 -1.63 -5.87
C GLY A 18 4.51 -2.50 -4.61
N PHE A 19 3.83 -3.64 -4.61
CA PHE A 19 3.84 -4.55 -3.48
C PHE A 19 5.14 -5.34 -3.40
N ARG A 20 5.61 -5.59 -2.18
CA ARG A 20 6.57 -6.66 -1.89
C ARG A 20 5.82 -7.97 -1.80
N VAL A 21 6.14 -8.94 -2.67
CA VAL A 21 5.36 -10.17 -2.84
C VAL A 21 6.13 -11.39 -2.34
N TYR A 22 5.48 -12.18 -1.49
CA TYR A 22 5.99 -13.44 -0.96
C TYR A 22 5.10 -14.58 -1.47
N LYS A 23 5.64 -15.41 -2.36
CA LYS A 23 4.95 -16.58 -2.90
C LYS A 23 5.17 -17.80 -1.99
N ASN A 24 4.17 -18.68 -1.91
CA ASN A 24 4.21 -19.88 -1.06
C ASN A 24 4.62 -19.55 0.38
N PHE A 25 4.02 -18.49 0.93
CA PHE A 25 4.34 -17.98 2.26
C PHE A 25 3.92 -19.00 3.33
N LYS A 26 4.90 -19.48 4.10
CA LYS A 26 4.67 -20.49 5.14
C LYS A 26 4.28 -19.82 6.45
N THR A 27 3.15 -20.25 6.99
CA THR A 27 2.76 -19.99 8.39
C THR A 27 2.98 -21.24 9.23
N SER A 28 2.77 -21.15 10.53
CA SER A 28 2.85 -22.32 11.43
C SER A 28 1.85 -23.43 11.11
N GLN A 29 0.75 -23.11 10.43
CA GLN A 29 -0.35 -24.04 10.18
C GLN A 29 -0.48 -24.44 8.71
N GLN A 30 -0.12 -23.56 7.77
CA GLN A 30 -0.35 -23.80 6.34
C GLN A 30 0.52 -22.91 5.44
N VAL A 31 0.46 -23.20 4.13
CA VAL A 31 1.12 -22.44 3.09
C VAL A 31 0.08 -21.58 2.35
N ILE A 32 0.35 -20.30 2.25
CA ILE A 32 -0.47 -19.30 1.56
C ILE A 32 0.13 -19.07 0.18
N ASP A 33 -0.70 -19.03 -0.86
CA ASP A 33 -0.21 -18.87 -2.22
C ASP A 33 0.56 -17.55 -2.42
N ILE A 34 0.01 -16.43 -1.92
CA ILE A 34 0.66 -15.11 -1.96
C ILE A 34 0.36 -14.33 -0.69
N TYR A 35 1.40 -13.78 -0.08
CA TYR A 35 1.31 -12.69 0.88
C TYR A 35 2.03 -11.48 0.31
N ALA A 36 1.37 -10.32 0.27
CA ALA A 36 1.91 -9.11 -0.33
C ALA A 36 1.78 -7.92 0.62
N ILE A 37 2.80 -7.07 0.66
CA ILE A 37 2.86 -5.89 1.53
C ILE A 37 3.14 -4.67 0.68
N LEU A 38 2.27 -3.67 0.77
CA LEU A 38 2.51 -2.34 0.23
C LEU A 38 2.88 -1.40 1.39
N PRO A 39 4.14 -0.98 1.50
CA PRO A 39 4.54 -0.01 2.50
C PRO A 39 3.94 1.36 2.17
N THR A 40 3.33 2.00 3.17
CA THR A 40 2.76 3.34 3.03
C THR A 40 3.26 4.26 4.15
N SER A 41 3.09 5.55 4.00
CA SER A 41 3.49 6.55 5.01
C SER A 41 2.73 6.41 6.35
N ILE A 42 1.56 5.76 6.34
CA ILE A 42 0.72 5.55 7.52
C ILE A 42 0.76 4.11 8.05
N GLY A 43 1.66 3.27 7.51
CA GLY A 43 1.81 1.85 7.89
C GLY A 43 1.73 0.91 6.70
N ASP A 44 1.92 -0.38 6.95
CA ASP A 44 1.94 -1.41 5.93
C ASP A 44 0.52 -1.86 5.57
N PHE A 45 0.23 -1.94 4.26
CA PHE A 45 -1.01 -2.51 3.75
C PHE A 45 -0.76 -3.95 3.29
N GLY A 46 -1.15 -4.91 4.13
CA GLY A 46 -0.98 -6.34 3.88
C GLY A 46 -2.15 -6.95 3.10
N VAL A 47 -1.85 -7.77 2.10
CA VAL A 47 -2.84 -8.52 1.31
C VAL A 47 -2.49 -10.00 1.34
N VAL A 48 -3.48 -10.84 1.65
CA VAL A 48 -3.37 -12.30 1.56
C VAL A 48 -4.20 -12.77 0.37
N CYS A 49 -3.58 -13.56 -0.53
CA CYS A 49 -4.27 -14.08 -1.71
C CYS A 49 -4.25 -15.61 -1.74
N ALA A 50 -5.41 -16.23 -2.02
CA ALA A 50 -5.52 -17.60 -2.43
C ALA A 50 -5.77 -17.70 -3.94
N CYS A 51 -5.02 -18.57 -4.61
CA CYS A 51 -5.14 -18.84 -6.03
C CYS A 51 -5.70 -20.26 -6.23
N LYS A 52 -6.93 -20.33 -6.72
CA LYS A 52 -7.62 -21.61 -6.97
C LYS A 52 -7.75 -21.83 -8.48
N ASN A 53 -6.99 -22.80 -8.99
CA ASN A 53 -7.07 -23.16 -10.40
C ASN A 53 -7.99 -24.39 -10.55
N TYR A 54 -9.26 -24.12 -10.83
CA TYR A 54 -10.27 -25.13 -11.05
C TYR A 54 -10.74 -25.14 -12.49
N ASP A 55 -11.28 -26.29 -12.93
CA ASP A 55 -11.98 -26.36 -14.20
C ASP A 55 -13.24 -25.49 -14.17
N LYS A 56 -13.71 -25.09 -15.35
CA LYS A 56 -14.83 -24.14 -15.49
C LYS A 56 -16.13 -24.57 -14.76
N GLU A 57 -16.31 -25.86 -14.61
CA GLU A 57 -17.50 -26.48 -14.01
C GLU A 57 -17.48 -26.51 -12.48
N TRP A 58 -16.32 -26.23 -11.89
CA TRP A 58 -16.15 -26.26 -10.45
C TRP A 58 -16.21 -24.86 -9.86
N GLU A 59 -17.03 -24.68 -8.84
CA GLU A 59 -17.15 -23.40 -8.15
C GLU A 59 -16.32 -23.38 -6.86
N VAL A 60 -15.78 -22.24 -6.54
CA VAL A 60 -15.14 -22.01 -5.24
C VAL A 60 -16.23 -21.86 -4.18
N GLY A 61 -16.25 -22.76 -3.21
CA GLY A 61 -17.20 -22.77 -2.11
C GLY A 61 -16.85 -21.77 -1.00
N ILE A 62 -17.82 -21.55 -0.12
CA ILE A 62 -17.69 -20.66 1.05
C ILE A 62 -16.57 -21.10 2.00
N ASP A 63 -16.23 -22.39 2.05
CA ASP A 63 -15.22 -22.95 2.97
C ASP A 63 -13.85 -22.36 2.73
N VAL A 64 -13.47 -22.15 1.46
CA VAL A 64 -12.23 -21.48 1.08
C VAL A 64 -12.18 -20.04 1.60
N LEU A 65 -13.31 -19.33 1.55
CA LEU A 65 -13.38 -17.96 2.02
C LEU A 65 -13.26 -17.87 3.54
N LYS A 66 -13.92 -18.78 4.26
CA LYS A 66 -13.81 -18.88 5.73
C LYS A 66 -12.39 -19.19 6.19
N GLU A 67 -11.73 -20.13 5.52
CA GLU A 67 -10.32 -20.43 5.76
C GLU A 67 -9.46 -19.17 5.57
N MET A 68 -9.62 -18.48 4.46
CA MET A 68 -8.87 -17.26 4.16
C MET A 68 -9.19 -16.09 5.08
N GLU A 69 -10.41 -16.01 5.63
CA GLU A 69 -10.74 -15.02 6.66
C GLU A 69 -9.92 -15.24 7.94
N ILE A 70 -9.81 -16.50 8.39
CA ILE A 70 -9.02 -16.86 9.57
C ILE A 70 -7.55 -16.48 9.35
N ILE A 71 -7.00 -16.84 8.21
CA ILE A 71 -5.61 -16.50 7.82
C ILE A 71 -5.40 -14.99 7.80
N GLY A 72 -6.29 -14.25 7.15
CA GLY A 72 -6.22 -12.80 7.07
C GLY A 72 -6.19 -12.14 8.45
N LYS A 73 -7.00 -12.64 9.38
CA LYS A 73 -7.01 -12.17 10.79
C LYS A 73 -5.71 -12.51 11.51
N GLN A 74 -5.20 -13.75 11.38
CA GLN A 74 -3.95 -14.18 12.00
C GLN A 74 -2.75 -13.33 11.55
N LEU A 75 -2.68 -13.01 10.26
CA LEU A 75 -1.62 -12.19 9.68
C LEU A 75 -1.88 -10.68 9.79
N LYS A 76 -2.99 -10.27 10.41
CA LYS A 76 -3.43 -8.87 10.48
C LYS A 76 -3.43 -8.21 9.10
N ALA A 77 -3.83 -8.96 8.07
CA ALA A 77 -3.88 -8.48 6.70
C ALA A 77 -4.99 -7.45 6.53
N SER A 78 -4.70 -6.36 5.84
CA SER A 78 -5.66 -5.30 5.53
C SER A 78 -6.72 -5.76 4.52
N LYS A 79 -6.38 -6.75 3.67
CA LYS A 79 -7.28 -7.29 2.64
C LYS A 79 -7.04 -8.78 2.42
N VAL A 80 -8.14 -9.48 2.16
CA VAL A 80 -8.12 -10.88 1.69
C VAL A 80 -8.63 -10.90 0.27
N ALA A 81 -7.94 -11.61 -0.61
CA ALA A 81 -8.33 -11.81 -2.01
C ALA A 81 -8.36 -13.30 -2.36
N ILE A 82 -9.37 -13.72 -3.08
CA ILE A 82 -9.47 -15.07 -3.63
C ILE A 82 -9.59 -14.95 -5.16
N ILE A 83 -8.66 -15.58 -5.85
CA ILE A 83 -8.55 -15.56 -7.30
C ILE A 83 -8.80 -16.96 -7.83
N THR A 84 -9.69 -17.09 -8.81
CA THR A 84 -9.97 -18.39 -9.42
C THR A 84 -10.03 -18.35 -10.93
N SER A 85 -9.67 -19.47 -11.57
CA SER A 85 -9.87 -19.71 -13.00
C SER A 85 -11.31 -20.17 -13.33
N SER A 86 -12.16 -20.31 -12.34
CA SER A 86 -13.56 -20.75 -12.45
C SER A 86 -14.54 -19.67 -11.97
N SER A 87 -15.59 -20.05 -11.28
CA SER A 87 -16.59 -19.19 -10.65
C SER A 87 -16.64 -19.37 -9.13
N PHE A 88 -17.41 -18.50 -8.46
CA PHE A 88 -17.74 -18.63 -7.04
C PHE A 88 -19.18 -19.04 -6.88
N SER A 89 -19.46 -19.92 -5.94
CA SER A 89 -20.83 -20.25 -5.56
C SER A 89 -21.59 -19.00 -5.05
N SER A 90 -22.90 -18.98 -5.15
CA SER A 90 -23.73 -17.86 -4.66
C SER A 90 -23.53 -17.60 -3.17
N GLN A 91 -23.28 -18.65 -2.37
CA GLN A 91 -22.96 -18.52 -0.94
C GLN A 91 -21.60 -17.86 -0.72
N ALA A 92 -20.58 -18.26 -1.51
CA ALA A 92 -19.25 -17.66 -1.45
C ALA A 92 -19.28 -16.19 -1.84
N GLN A 93 -20.03 -15.82 -2.88
CA GLN A 93 -20.16 -14.42 -3.31
C GLN A 93 -20.75 -13.55 -2.20
N ARG A 94 -21.90 -13.93 -1.61
CA ARG A 94 -22.51 -13.21 -0.49
C ARG A 94 -21.59 -13.08 0.71
N TYR A 95 -20.91 -14.15 1.07
CA TYR A 95 -19.94 -14.15 2.18
C TYR A 95 -18.76 -13.21 1.90
N GLY A 96 -18.21 -13.25 0.68
CA GLY A 96 -17.12 -12.37 0.27
C GLY A 96 -17.51 -10.89 0.29
N GLU A 97 -18.73 -10.55 -0.11
CA GLU A 97 -19.28 -9.20 -0.02
C GLU A 97 -19.42 -8.75 1.44
N GLU A 98 -20.06 -9.59 2.29
CA GLU A 98 -20.22 -9.32 3.73
C GLU A 98 -18.87 -9.07 4.42
N LYS A 99 -17.89 -9.89 4.15
CA LYS A 99 -16.53 -9.79 4.74
C LYS A 99 -15.61 -8.83 3.99
N LYS A 100 -16.10 -8.12 2.98
CA LYS A 100 -15.34 -7.18 2.15
C LYS A 100 -14.08 -7.80 1.54
N MET A 101 -14.15 -9.09 1.19
CA MET A 101 -13.07 -9.79 0.49
C MET A 101 -13.04 -9.40 -0.99
N LYS A 102 -11.89 -9.49 -1.62
CA LYS A 102 -11.77 -9.30 -3.07
C LYS A 102 -11.92 -10.66 -3.76
N LEU A 103 -12.98 -10.83 -4.51
CA LEU A 103 -13.21 -12.01 -5.33
C LEU A 103 -12.86 -11.69 -6.79
N VAL A 104 -12.03 -12.52 -7.38
CA VAL A 104 -11.62 -12.42 -8.79
C VAL A 104 -11.93 -13.77 -9.45
N ASP A 105 -13.04 -13.83 -10.14
CA ASP A 105 -13.46 -14.98 -10.94
C ASP A 105 -12.74 -15.02 -12.30
N ARG A 106 -13.06 -16.02 -13.10
CA ARG A 106 -12.51 -16.17 -14.45
C ARG A 106 -12.72 -14.93 -15.33
N THR A 107 -13.90 -14.33 -15.29
CA THR A 107 -14.24 -13.15 -16.12
C THR A 107 -13.37 -11.96 -15.74
N ASN A 108 -13.29 -11.70 -14.45
CA ASN A 108 -12.45 -10.65 -13.89
C ASN A 108 -10.96 -10.92 -14.10
N LEU A 109 -10.53 -12.19 -14.02
CA LEU A 109 -9.15 -12.59 -14.26
C LEU A 109 -8.73 -12.34 -15.72
N VAL A 110 -9.58 -12.69 -16.70
CA VAL A 110 -9.34 -12.41 -18.13
C VAL A 110 -9.27 -10.90 -18.39
N ALA A 111 -10.19 -10.13 -17.79
CA ALA A 111 -10.17 -8.68 -17.92
C ALA A 111 -8.88 -8.06 -17.30
N LEU A 112 -8.44 -8.59 -16.16
CA LEU A 112 -7.18 -8.18 -15.53
C LEU A 112 -5.98 -8.50 -16.43
N ALA A 113 -5.92 -9.70 -17.01
CA ALA A 113 -4.84 -10.12 -17.90
C ALA A 113 -4.77 -9.23 -19.15
N LYS A 114 -5.92 -8.88 -19.73
CA LYS A 114 -5.99 -7.97 -20.87
C LYS A 114 -5.44 -6.59 -20.55
N ARG A 115 -5.92 -5.97 -19.46
CA ARG A 115 -5.42 -4.66 -19.01
C ARG A 115 -3.93 -4.66 -18.70
N TYR A 116 -3.45 -5.74 -18.11
CA TYR A 116 -2.04 -5.89 -17.80
C TYR A 116 -1.19 -5.99 -19.06
N SER A 117 -1.63 -6.75 -20.07
CA SER A 117 -0.96 -6.85 -21.37
C SER A 117 -0.91 -5.51 -22.11
N GLU A 118 -2.02 -4.76 -22.10
CA GLU A 118 -2.11 -3.42 -22.70
C GLU A 118 -1.14 -2.44 -22.02
N LYS A 119 -1.06 -2.48 -20.67
CA LYS A 119 -0.11 -1.66 -19.92
C LYS A 119 1.34 -1.92 -20.34
N ILE A 120 1.74 -3.21 -20.39
CA ILE A 120 3.10 -3.58 -20.78
C ILE A 120 3.40 -3.17 -22.23
N GLN A 121 2.44 -3.28 -23.15
CA GLN A 121 2.63 -2.86 -24.55
C GLN A 121 2.85 -1.34 -24.64
N ASN A 122 2.04 -0.56 -23.92
CA ASN A 122 2.16 0.90 -23.89
C ASN A 122 3.49 1.36 -23.23
N GLU A 123 4.01 0.61 -22.25
CA GLU A 123 5.31 0.91 -21.63
C GLU A 123 6.50 0.52 -22.54
N LYS A 124 6.33 -0.47 -23.44
CA LYS A 124 7.35 -0.91 -24.38
C LYS A 124 7.40 -0.09 -25.66
N GLU A 125 6.30 0.53 -26.06
CA GLU A 125 6.34 1.57 -27.08
C GLU A 125 6.67 2.90 -26.38
N PRO A 126 7.95 3.36 -26.44
CA PRO A 126 8.20 4.75 -26.06
C PRO A 126 7.32 5.55 -27.01
N ALA A 127 6.45 6.39 -26.41
CA ALA A 127 5.65 7.32 -27.18
C ALA A 127 6.55 7.89 -28.28
N ARG A 128 6.31 7.52 -29.54
CA ARG A 128 6.74 8.32 -30.67
C ARG A 128 5.99 9.64 -30.48
N LEU A 129 6.56 10.45 -29.66
CA LEU A 129 6.36 11.89 -29.68
C LEU A 129 6.85 12.34 -31.06
N ASP A 130 5.99 12.23 -32.08
CA ASP A 130 5.94 13.20 -33.14
C ASP A 130 5.54 14.52 -32.47
N ARG A 131 6.40 15.01 -31.58
CA ARG A 131 6.50 16.43 -31.34
C ARG A 131 6.95 16.98 -32.70
N LYS A 132 5.99 17.47 -33.51
CA LYS A 132 6.28 18.65 -34.30
C LYS A 132 6.97 19.57 -33.31
N VAL A 133 8.25 19.75 -33.50
CA VAL A 133 9.00 20.84 -32.91
C VAL A 133 8.34 22.07 -33.54
N GLU A 134 7.27 22.58 -32.93
CA GLU A 134 6.92 23.98 -33.10
C GLU A 134 8.16 24.71 -32.63
N GLU A 135 8.77 25.43 -33.57
CA GLU A 135 9.96 26.24 -33.31
C GLU A 135 9.73 26.97 -31.99
N ALA A 136 10.63 26.74 -31.04
CA ALA A 136 10.60 27.43 -29.75
C ALA A 136 10.45 28.94 -30.06
N PRO A 137 9.52 29.66 -29.42
CA PRO A 137 9.42 31.07 -29.58
C PRO A 137 10.80 31.66 -29.32
N LYS A 138 11.26 32.54 -30.25
CA LYS A 138 12.56 33.18 -30.16
C LYS A 138 12.77 33.64 -28.74
N SER A 139 13.91 33.26 -28.18
CA SER A 139 14.33 33.61 -26.83
C SER A 139 13.94 35.05 -26.53
N TYR A 140 13.03 35.27 -25.58
CA TYR A 140 12.86 36.57 -24.97
C TYR A 140 14.15 36.85 -24.19
N GLU A 141 14.95 37.78 -24.68
CA GLU A 141 16.00 38.38 -23.88
C GLU A 141 15.31 39.15 -22.75
N ILE A 142 15.19 38.49 -21.60
CA ILE A 142 14.73 39.13 -20.36
C ILE A 142 15.91 39.99 -19.91
N ASN A 143 15.84 41.29 -20.15
CA ASN A 143 16.79 42.22 -19.58
C ASN A 143 16.66 42.18 -18.06
N ALA A 144 17.82 42.09 -17.37
CA ALA A 144 17.86 42.00 -15.92
C ALA A 144 17.24 43.23 -15.21
N GLU A 145 16.93 44.29 -15.98
CA GLU A 145 16.29 45.50 -15.51
C GLU A 145 14.76 45.41 -15.43
N ASP A 146 14.15 44.38 -16.07
CA ASP A 146 12.69 44.17 -16.09
C ASP A 146 12.19 43.23 -14.98
N ILE A 147 13.10 42.74 -14.13
CA ILE A 147 12.73 41.89 -12.98
C ILE A 147 12.51 42.81 -11.78
N GLU A 148 11.31 43.37 -11.66
CA GLU A 148 10.88 43.96 -10.38
C GLU A 148 10.88 42.82 -9.33
N ASN A 149 11.70 42.99 -8.31
CA ASN A 149 11.76 42.11 -7.21
C ASN A 149 10.44 42.16 -6.41
N PRO A 150 9.57 41.15 -6.44
CA PRO A 150 8.27 41.20 -5.78
C PRO A 150 8.36 41.36 -4.25
N TYR A 151 9.55 41.21 -3.68
CA TYR A 151 9.80 41.35 -2.24
C TYR A 151 10.23 42.77 -1.82
N GLN A 152 10.26 43.73 -2.76
CA GLN A 152 10.57 45.13 -2.47
C GLN A 152 9.34 46.04 -2.51
N SER A 153 8.12 45.51 -2.63
CA SER A 153 6.94 46.37 -2.52
C SER A 153 6.74 46.83 -1.07
N PRO A 154 6.43 48.10 -0.83
CA PRO A 154 6.28 48.67 0.52
C PRO A 154 5.03 48.17 1.27
N GLU A 155 4.26 47.25 0.69
CA GLU A 155 3.02 46.67 1.28
C GLU A 155 3.17 45.20 1.73
N TYR A 156 4.39 44.62 1.75
CA TYR A 156 4.60 43.29 2.25
C TYR A 156 4.73 43.32 3.77
N GLU A 157 3.61 43.22 4.47
CA GLU A 157 3.61 42.79 5.86
C GLU A 157 3.87 41.26 5.84
N PRO A 158 4.92 40.77 6.54
CA PRO A 158 5.14 39.31 6.60
C PRO A 158 3.89 38.67 7.19
N ALA A 159 3.35 37.70 6.46
CA ALA A 159 2.25 36.87 6.93
C ALA A 159 2.64 36.29 8.30
N TYR A 160 1.72 36.33 9.25
CA TYR A 160 1.83 35.72 10.57
C TYR A 160 2.47 34.34 10.45
N ASN A 161 3.65 34.20 11.06
CA ASN A 161 4.35 32.94 11.14
C ASN A 161 3.84 32.23 12.41
N PRO A 162 3.08 31.13 12.29
CA PRO A 162 2.55 30.44 13.47
C PRO A 162 3.63 29.79 14.35
N TYR A 163 4.91 29.93 14.00
CA TYR A 163 6.04 29.40 14.76
C TYR A 163 6.82 30.47 15.55
N ASP A 164 6.43 31.76 15.50
CA ASP A 164 7.08 32.81 16.29
C ASP A 164 6.64 32.87 17.78
N ASP A 165 5.62 32.07 18.16
CA ASP A 165 5.11 31.94 19.54
C ASP A 165 5.70 30.76 20.34
N TYR A 166 6.85 30.19 19.92
CA TYR A 166 7.45 29.04 20.59
C TYR A 166 8.37 29.38 21.76
N ASP A 167 8.48 30.63 22.19
CA ASP A 167 9.31 31.02 23.34
C ASP A 167 8.68 30.73 24.73
N ASP A 168 7.46 30.14 24.77
CA ASP A 168 6.74 29.92 26.03
C ASP A 168 6.68 28.43 26.47
N TYR A 169 7.50 27.54 25.84
CA TYR A 169 7.48 26.10 26.16
C TYR A 169 8.22 25.76 27.46
N GLU A 170 9.05 26.64 28.01
CA GLU A 170 9.74 26.36 29.27
C GLU A 170 8.80 26.53 30.51
N SER A 171 7.77 27.35 30.41
CA SER A 171 6.84 27.58 31.52
C SER A 171 5.84 26.42 31.72
N ASP A 172 5.48 25.70 30.64
CA ASP A 172 4.53 24.59 30.73
C ASP A 172 5.18 23.30 31.25
N MET A 173 6.48 23.11 31.07
CA MET A 173 7.21 21.96 31.60
C MET A 173 7.32 22.02 33.14
N GLU A 174 7.57 23.18 33.74
CA GLU A 174 7.57 23.34 35.21
C GLU A 174 6.18 23.07 35.82
N TYR A 175 5.10 23.41 35.12
CA TYR A 175 3.74 23.12 35.58
C TYR A 175 3.43 21.62 35.60
N TYR A 176 3.87 20.87 34.58
CA TYR A 176 3.68 19.42 34.55
C TYR A 176 4.56 18.66 35.53
N GLU A 177 5.79 19.08 35.78
CA GLU A 177 6.64 18.46 36.78
C GLU A 177 6.12 18.66 38.20
N SER A 178 5.45 19.77 38.47
CA SER A 178 4.82 20.04 39.80
C SER A 178 3.56 19.19 40.04
N GLN A 179 2.89 18.70 39.00
CA GLN A 179 1.67 17.87 39.11
C GLN A 179 1.99 16.37 39.22
N VAL A 180 3.17 15.92 38.74
CA VAL A 180 3.59 14.51 38.75
C VAL A 180 4.57 14.20 39.88
N GLY A 181 4.57 15.04 40.91
CA GLY A 181 5.37 14.81 42.10
C GLY A 181 5.00 13.49 42.80
N GLY A 182 5.84 12.45 42.63
CA GLY A 182 5.77 11.25 43.44
C GLY A 182 5.75 9.90 42.73
N ILE A 183 6.23 9.76 41.52
CA ILE A 183 6.52 8.43 40.97
C ILE A 183 8.02 8.14 41.20
N ASP A 184 8.28 7.37 42.27
CA ASP A 184 9.61 6.83 42.57
C ASP A 184 9.97 5.77 41.46
N LEU A 185 10.87 6.13 40.55
CA LEU A 185 11.39 5.26 39.50
C LEU A 185 12.66 4.50 39.92
N SER A 186 12.99 4.47 41.21
CA SER A 186 14.17 3.77 41.73
C SER A 186 14.07 2.23 41.68
N GLY A 187 12.92 1.67 41.27
CA GLY A 187 12.65 0.23 41.23
C GLY A 187 12.82 -0.48 39.88
N TYR A 188 13.25 0.20 38.82
CA TYR A 188 13.41 -0.40 37.50
C TYR A 188 14.86 -0.43 37.00
N SER A 189 15.74 -0.97 37.81
CA SER A 189 17.09 -1.34 37.38
C SER A 189 17.41 -2.73 37.90
N GLU A 190 16.95 -3.75 37.19
CA GLU A 190 17.53 -5.10 37.17
C GLU A 190 16.83 -5.90 36.08
N TYR A 191 17.31 -5.78 34.82
CA TYR A 191 17.10 -6.82 33.82
C TYR A 191 18.25 -7.80 33.97
N ASP A 192 17.92 -9.00 34.47
CA ASP A 192 18.78 -10.17 34.51
C ASP A 192 19.30 -10.53 33.12
N ASP A 193 20.61 -10.45 32.94
CA ASP A 193 21.42 -10.90 31.80
C ASP A 193 21.64 -12.44 31.81
N GLU A 194 20.61 -13.24 32.05
CA GLU A 194 20.76 -14.72 32.09
C GLU A 194 19.91 -15.51 31.10
N LEU A 195 19.79 -15.09 29.84
CA LEU A 195 19.09 -15.92 28.83
C LEU A 195 19.83 -16.10 27.49
N TYR A 196 21.19 -15.99 27.49
CA TYR A 196 22.02 -16.44 26.37
C TYR A 196 23.28 -17.15 26.86
N ARG A 197 23.08 -18.45 27.18
CA ARG A 197 24.13 -19.46 27.13
C ARG A 197 23.60 -20.76 26.56
#